data_8c5a518be3a574117db6990f56a43e1b
#
_entry.id   8c5a518be3a574117db6990f56a43e1b
#
_cell.length_a   1.000
_cell.length_b   1.000
_cell.length_c   1.000
_cell.angle_alpha   90.00
_cell.angle_beta   90.00
_cell.angle_gamma   90.00
#
_symmetry.space_group_name_H-M   'P 1'
#
loop_
_entity.id
_entity.type
_entity.pdbx_description
1 polymer ?
#
loop_
_entity_poly.entity_id
_entity_poly.type
_entity_poly.pdbx_seq_one_letter_code
_entity_poly.pdbx_strand_id
1 'polypeptide(L)'
;MDYVKNAVNLRRELHQIPELGWGEFCTTAKILETIEPLGWKTYAGVEQVGLDAVMGRPEDFVEKSKQRALEEGVDPKLIERMHGYTGTIAELDTGKPGPVTGLRFDIDCVGVEETDLKDHLPNKENFRSRHAGVMHSCGHDGHTAVGLTMAQWIVDHKDQLCGKIKLIFQPAEEGVRGGAAQAASGLLDDVNYLLGAHLAMMCPTGEICVYPEGVLCTTKLDVRFKGRPAHPTMSPHLGRNALACACTCVSELLGMARHGKGIGCINVGMMQAGEGRNVIPVHAQVQLEVRGETAEINDFMVDQANRIVKGTALAYDVEYEVEKVGEAGELNNDPELAAMVTEVAGSLPSCERVVQHKKLGCSEDFTMLATRVKAAGGKSEFFVVGADRTAAHHQREFDFDEKGLETAFGIFKGCVMKLNGI
;
A
#
# COMPACT_ATOMS: atom_id res chain seq x y z
N MET A 1 -17.35 -8.21 24.53
CA MET A 1 -17.70 -7.59 23.19
C MET A 1 -17.72 -8.70 22.15
N ASP A 2 -18.60 -8.62 21.17
CA ASP A 2 -18.53 -9.49 19.98
C ASP A 2 -17.59 -8.83 18.96
N TYR A 3 -16.33 -9.24 18.96
CA TYR A 3 -15.28 -8.63 18.14
C TYR A 3 -15.51 -8.89 16.64
N VAL A 4 -16.02 -10.06 16.26
CA VAL A 4 -16.28 -10.40 14.85
C VAL A 4 -17.37 -9.50 14.28
N LYS A 5 -18.49 -9.35 15.00
CA LYS A 5 -19.55 -8.41 14.62
C LYS A 5 -19.05 -6.97 14.56
N ASN A 6 -18.14 -6.59 15.47
CA ASN A 6 -17.53 -5.26 15.45
C ASN A 6 -16.68 -5.04 14.20
N ALA A 7 -15.87 -6.03 13.80
CA ALA A 7 -15.07 -5.96 12.56
C ALA A 7 -15.96 -5.79 11.33
N VAL A 8 -17.07 -6.54 11.22
CA VAL A 8 -18.04 -6.39 10.12
C VAL A 8 -18.64 -4.99 10.08
N ASN A 9 -19.08 -4.47 11.24
CA ASN A 9 -19.65 -3.12 11.29
C ASN A 9 -18.64 -2.05 10.89
N LEU A 10 -17.41 -2.10 11.42
CA LEU A 10 -16.34 -1.17 11.08
C LEU A 10 -15.97 -1.25 9.59
N ARG A 11 -15.88 -2.46 9.02
CA ARG A 11 -15.64 -2.65 7.60
C ARG A 11 -16.69 -1.92 6.75
N ARG A 12 -17.97 -2.08 7.08
CA ARG A 12 -19.08 -1.46 6.37
C ARG A 12 -19.12 0.06 6.52
N GLU A 13 -18.71 0.58 7.69
CA GLU A 13 -18.54 2.03 7.89
C GLU A 13 -17.40 2.59 7.03
N LEU A 14 -16.24 1.92 7.02
CA LEU A 14 -15.07 2.31 6.22
C LEU A 14 -15.33 2.21 4.72
N HIS A 15 -16.05 1.17 4.29
CA HIS A 15 -16.42 0.98 2.88
C HIS A 15 -17.22 2.17 2.30
N GLN A 16 -17.93 2.90 3.14
CA GLN A 16 -18.70 4.08 2.73
C GLN A 16 -17.85 5.34 2.52
N ILE A 17 -16.63 5.38 3.03
CA ILE A 17 -15.72 6.53 2.97
C ILE A 17 -14.37 6.17 2.32
N PRO A 18 -14.35 5.49 1.16
CA PRO A 18 -13.10 5.09 0.52
C PRO A 18 -12.30 6.30 0.06
N GLU A 19 -10.99 6.28 0.26
CA GLU A 19 -10.08 7.37 -0.05
C GLU A 19 -8.82 6.85 -0.71
N LEU A 20 -8.38 7.52 -1.78
CA LEU A 20 -7.15 7.18 -2.51
C LEU A 20 -5.92 7.49 -1.67
N GLY A 21 -4.86 6.75 -1.92
CA GLY A 21 -3.59 6.91 -1.22
C GLY A 21 -3.06 8.34 -1.15
N TRP A 22 -2.61 8.76 0.03
CA TRP A 22 -2.29 10.11 0.48
C TRP A 22 -3.49 11.06 0.62
N GLY A 23 -4.70 10.55 0.47
CA GLY A 23 -5.93 11.32 0.64
C GLY A 23 -6.85 10.78 1.74
N GLU A 24 -6.39 9.83 2.57
CA GLU A 24 -7.16 9.05 3.55
C GLU A 24 -7.41 9.83 4.85
N PHE A 25 -7.87 11.09 4.73
CA PHE A 25 -8.08 11.98 5.87
C PHE A 25 -9.26 11.56 6.74
N CYS A 26 -10.41 11.16 6.14
CA CYS A 26 -11.57 10.68 6.88
C CYS A 26 -11.26 9.34 7.55
N THR A 27 -10.61 8.43 6.84
CA THR A 27 -10.20 7.12 7.34
C THR A 27 -9.22 7.28 8.50
N THR A 28 -8.19 8.12 8.36
CA THR A 28 -7.21 8.40 9.42
C THR A 28 -7.87 9.03 10.64
N ALA A 29 -8.78 10.00 10.44
CA ALA A 29 -9.53 10.60 11.55
C ALA A 29 -10.38 9.55 12.29
N LYS A 30 -11.09 8.69 11.55
CA LYS A 30 -11.88 7.58 12.12
C LYS A 30 -11.01 6.63 12.94
N ILE A 31 -9.80 6.33 12.47
CA ILE A 31 -8.83 5.50 13.21
C ILE A 31 -8.44 6.19 14.51
N LEU A 32 -7.99 7.44 14.46
CA LEU A 32 -7.55 8.20 15.64
C LEU A 32 -8.68 8.34 16.67
N GLU A 33 -9.89 8.73 16.24
CA GLU A 33 -11.08 8.85 17.09
C GLU A 33 -11.49 7.51 17.75
N THR A 34 -11.17 6.39 17.10
CA THR A 34 -11.49 5.07 17.63
C THR A 34 -10.47 4.60 18.67
N ILE A 35 -9.16 4.80 18.42
CA ILE A 35 -8.11 4.17 19.23
C ILE A 35 -7.57 5.07 20.36
N GLU A 36 -7.58 6.39 20.20
CA GLU A 36 -7.07 7.29 21.25
C GLU A 36 -7.87 7.22 22.56
N PRO A 37 -9.22 7.16 22.54
CA PRO A 37 -10.00 6.96 23.76
C PRO A 37 -9.72 5.64 24.48
N LEU A 38 -9.15 4.65 23.78
CA LEU A 38 -8.72 3.37 24.34
C LEU A 38 -7.35 3.46 25.04
N GLY A 39 -6.67 4.61 24.96
CA GLY A 39 -5.38 4.84 25.61
C GLY A 39 -4.16 4.45 24.76
N TRP A 40 -4.32 4.28 23.46
CA TRP A 40 -3.19 4.12 22.53
C TRP A 40 -2.46 5.46 22.36
N LYS A 41 -1.11 5.40 22.37
CA LYS A 41 -0.29 6.51 21.94
C LYS A 41 -0.19 6.49 20.43
N THR A 42 -0.62 7.55 19.77
CA THR A 42 -0.66 7.65 18.31
C THR A 42 0.39 8.61 17.79
N TYR A 43 1.05 8.23 16.71
CA TYR A 43 1.97 9.04 15.93
C TYR A 43 1.32 9.29 14.57
N ALA A 44 0.99 10.54 14.28
CA ALA A 44 0.28 10.95 13.05
C ALA A 44 1.05 12.06 12.33
N GLY A 45 0.72 12.27 11.06
CA GLY A 45 1.36 13.30 10.26
C GLY A 45 2.84 13.00 10.05
N VAL A 46 3.68 14.03 10.23
CA VAL A 46 5.14 13.93 10.05
C VAL A 46 5.84 13.03 11.06
N GLU A 47 5.19 12.69 12.17
CA GLU A 47 5.79 11.82 13.19
C GLU A 47 5.91 10.37 12.72
N GLN A 48 5.05 9.94 11.79
CA GLN A 48 4.96 8.55 11.36
C GLN A 48 5.52 8.31 9.94
N VAL A 49 6.14 9.31 9.31
CA VAL A 49 6.76 9.20 7.99
C VAL A 49 8.18 9.77 7.98
N GLY A 50 9.09 9.14 7.24
CA GLY A 50 10.35 9.74 6.85
C GLY A 50 10.16 10.57 5.59
N LEU A 51 10.25 11.88 5.68
CA LEU A 51 9.90 12.83 4.61
C LEU A 51 10.68 12.56 3.30
N ASP A 52 11.94 12.16 3.40
CA ASP A 52 12.79 11.85 2.24
C ASP A 52 12.39 10.56 1.51
N ALA A 53 11.54 9.74 2.13
CA ALA A 53 11.04 8.50 1.56
C ALA A 53 9.56 8.59 1.10
N VAL A 54 8.95 9.77 1.17
CA VAL A 54 7.60 10.02 0.66
C VAL A 54 7.62 10.02 -0.88
N MET A 55 6.78 9.21 -1.48
CA MET A 55 6.72 9.03 -2.94
C MET A 55 5.31 9.25 -3.47
N GLY A 56 5.19 9.73 -4.71
CA GLY A 56 3.94 9.79 -5.46
C GLY A 56 2.80 10.50 -4.71
N ARG A 57 3.11 11.62 -4.05
CA ARG A 57 2.18 12.42 -3.23
C ARG A 57 1.93 13.80 -3.89
N PRO A 58 0.92 13.91 -4.78
CA PRO A 58 0.61 15.17 -5.44
C PRO A 58 -0.03 16.16 -4.46
N GLU A 59 0.57 17.34 -4.31
CA GLU A 59 0.12 18.37 -3.35
C GLU A 59 -1.32 18.84 -3.61
N ASP A 60 -1.67 19.05 -4.88
CA ASP A 60 -3.03 19.47 -5.28
C ASP A 60 -4.10 18.44 -4.90
N PHE A 61 -3.77 17.16 -4.98
CA PHE A 61 -4.67 16.08 -4.60
C PHE A 61 -4.85 16.02 -3.09
N VAL A 62 -3.76 16.14 -2.34
CA VAL A 62 -3.78 16.15 -0.87
C VAL A 62 -4.64 17.32 -0.37
N GLU A 63 -4.48 18.51 -0.93
CA GLU A 63 -5.23 19.69 -0.51
C GLU A 63 -6.74 19.56 -0.80
N LYS A 64 -7.11 19.00 -1.96
CA LYS A 64 -8.51 18.67 -2.29
C LYS A 64 -9.09 17.61 -1.33
N SER A 65 -8.30 16.60 -0.97
CA SER A 65 -8.73 15.55 -0.03
C SER A 65 -8.94 16.09 1.38
N LYS A 66 -8.08 16.98 1.86
CA LYS A 66 -8.28 17.70 3.12
C LYS A 66 -9.58 18.52 3.12
N GLN A 67 -9.80 19.27 2.05
CA GLN A 67 -11.01 20.08 1.93
C GLN A 67 -12.26 19.22 1.96
N ARG A 68 -12.27 18.09 1.23
CA ARG A 68 -13.37 17.11 1.29
C ARG A 68 -13.60 16.60 2.72
N ALA A 69 -12.55 16.20 3.43
CA ALA A 69 -12.68 15.69 4.79
C ALA A 69 -13.27 16.73 5.76
N LEU A 70 -12.90 18.01 5.62
CA LEU A 70 -13.51 19.10 6.37
C LEU A 70 -15.00 19.29 6.05
N GLU A 71 -15.38 19.20 4.77
CA GLU A 71 -16.78 19.28 4.31
C GLU A 71 -17.62 18.08 4.83
N GLU A 72 -17.01 16.94 5.01
CA GLU A 72 -17.61 15.74 5.61
C GLU A 72 -17.65 15.75 7.14
N GLY A 73 -17.10 16.79 7.77
CA GLY A 73 -17.24 17.06 9.19
C GLY A 73 -16.09 16.49 10.05
N VAL A 74 -14.95 16.12 9.46
CA VAL A 74 -13.76 15.77 10.23
C VAL A 74 -13.29 16.96 11.07
N ASP A 75 -12.94 16.74 12.34
CA ASP A 75 -12.43 17.80 13.22
C ASP A 75 -11.21 18.48 12.58
N PRO A 76 -11.25 19.81 12.36
CA PRO A 76 -10.11 20.55 11.81
C PRO A 76 -8.79 20.34 12.57
N LYS A 77 -8.85 20.06 13.88
CA LYS A 77 -7.66 19.76 14.69
C LYS A 77 -6.99 18.45 14.29
N LEU A 78 -7.77 17.44 13.90
CA LEU A 78 -7.21 16.18 13.39
C LEU A 78 -6.56 16.41 12.04
N ILE A 79 -7.21 17.17 11.15
CA ILE A 79 -6.63 17.53 9.84
C ILE A 79 -5.32 18.30 10.01
N GLU A 80 -5.28 19.30 10.93
CA GLU A 80 -4.06 20.05 11.21
C GLU A 80 -2.95 19.13 11.74
N ARG A 81 -3.26 18.21 12.65
CA ARG A 81 -2.30 17.27 13.23
C ARG A 81 -1.70 16.31 12.19
N MET A 82 -2.45 15.95 11.17
CA MET A 82 -1.93 15.10 10.09
C MET A 82 -0.89 15.81 9.22
N HIS A 83 -0.80 17.15 9.24
CA HIS A 83 0.17 17.92 8.44
C HIS A 83 0.23 17.52 6.96
N GLY A 84 -0.89 17.01 6.40
CA GLY A 84 -0.96 16.53 5.03
C GLY A 84 -0.44 15.10 4.80
N TYR A 85 -0.13 14.34 5.86
CA TYR A 85 0.28 12.94 5.79
C TYR A 85 -0.72 12.07 6.54
N THR A 86 -1.40 11.20 5.81
CA THR A 86 -2.44 10.30 6.29
C THR A 86 -1.85 9.00 6.86
N GLY A 87 -2.66 8.20 7.52
CA GLY A 87 -2.23 7.03 8.26
C GLY A 87 -1.74 7.35 9.68
N THR A 88 -1.42 6.33 10.45
CA THR A 88 -0.91 6.48 11.82
C THR A 88 -0.19 5.20 12.27
N ILE A 89 0.79 5.36 13.13
CA ILE A 89 1.36 4.27 13.93
C ILE A 89 0.91 4.48 15.37
N ALA A 90 0.28 3.46 15.96
CA ALA A 90 -0.19 3.50 17.33
C ALA A 90 0.58 2.50 18.20
N GLU A 91 0.97 2.90 19.40
CA GLU A 91 1.71 2.07 20.35
C GLU A 91 0.95 1.91 21.65
N LEU A 92 0.85 0.67 22.14
CA LEU A 92 0.38 0.36 23.48
C LEU A 92 1.48 -0.38 24.24
N ASP A 93 1.92 0.22 25.36
CA ASP A 93 2.84 -0.39 26.30
C ASP A 93 2.05 -1.09 27.42
N THR A 94 2.28 -2.38 27.59
CA THR A 94 1.61 -3.15 28.66
C THR A 94 2.17 -2.81 30.05
N GLY A 95 3.32 -2.18 30.14
CA GLY A 95 4.05 -1.91 31.37
C GLY A 95 4.83 -3.12 31.90
N LYS A 96 4.85 -4.24 31.17
CA LYS A 96 5.56 -5.48 31.52
C LYS A 96 6.67 -5.73 30.51
N PRO A 97 7.88 -6.22 30.91
CA PRO A 97 8.92 -6.58 29.96
C PRO A 97 8.44 -7.64 28.97
N GLY A 98 8.79 -7.48 27.71
CA GLY A 98 8.41 -8.40 26.63
C GLY A 98 8.80 -7.86 25.26
N PRO A 99 8.48 -8.56 24.16
CA PRO A 99 8.80 -8.13 22.83
C PRO A 99 7.94 -6.94 22.36
N VAL A 100 8.38 -6.30 21.29
CA VAL A 100 7.61 -5.32 20.52
C VAL A 100 7.05 -6.02 19.28
N THR A 101 5.73 -6.11 19.19
CA THR A 101 5.03 -6.74 18.06
C THR A 101 4.30 -5.68 17.24
N GLY A 102 4.60 -5.60 15.95
CA GLY A 102 3.93 -4.74 14.97
C GLY A 102 2.89 -5.51 14.18
N LEU A 103 1.71 -4.94 13.98
CA LEU A 103 0.64 -5.44 13.13
C LEU A 103 0.31 -4.38 12.08
N ARG A 104 0.40 -4.71 10.78
CA ARG A 104 0.17 -3.77 9.69
C ARG A 104 -1.18 -3.97 9.04
N PHE A 105 -1.85 -2.86 8.77
CA PHE A 105 -3.13 -2.74 8.09
C PHE A 105 -3.06 -1.54 7.14
N ASP A 106 -3.20 -1.75 5.84
CA ASP A 106 -3.35 -0.69 4.86
C ASP A 106 -4.75 -0.08 4.91
N ILE A 107 -4.88 1.18 4.45
CA ILE A 107 -6.11 1.95 4.70
C ILE A 107 -6.69 2.65 3.46
N ASP A 108 -5.98 2.66 2.34
CA ASP A 108 -6.39 3.35 1.13
C ASP A 108 -7.32 2.51 0.23
N CYS A 109 -7.82 3.12 -0.82
CA CYS A 109 -8.69 2.49 -1.81
C CYS A 109 -8.18 2.73 -3.23
N VAL A 110 -8.92 2.24 -4.23
CA VAL A 110 -8.61 2.42 -5.66
C VAL A 110 -9.64 3.30 -6.39
N GLY A 111 -9.19 3.91 -7.50
CA GLY A 111 -10.00 4.77 -8.36
C GLY A 111 -10.93 3.97 -9.27
N VAL A 112 -11.91 3.30 -8.68
CA VAL A 112 -12.93 2.51 -9.38
C VAL A 112 -14.32 2.93 -8.91
N GLU A 113 -15.21 3.25 -9.84
CA GLU A 113 -16.61 3.54 -9.52
C GLU A 113 -17.33 2.25 -9.15
N GLU A 114 -17.88 2.19 -7.94
CA GLU A 114 -18.62 1.03 -7.45
C GLU A 114 -19.92 0.81 -8.26
N THR A 115 -20.26 -0.45 -8.51
CA THR A 115 -21.44 -0.83 -9.27
C THR A 115 -22.74 -0.40 -8.58
N ASP A 116 -23.79 -0.13 -9.38
CA ASP A 116 -25.15 0.17 -8.92
C ASP A 116 -26.10 -1.06 -8.97
N LEU A 117 -25.56 -2.25 -9.23
CA LEU A 117 -26.34 -3.50 -9.24
C LEU A 117 -27.02 -3.73 -7.89
N LYS A 118 -28.33 -4.02 -7.92
CA LYS A 118 -29.16 -4.15 -6.71
C LYS A 118 -28.82 -5.36 -5.84
N ASP A 119 -28.25 -6.40 -6.40
CA ASP A 119 -27.83 -7.62 -5.74
C ASP A 119 -26.39 -7.55 -5.19
N HIS A 120 -25.65 -6.50 -5.55
CA HIS A 120 -24.36 -6.21 -4.92
C HIS A 120 -24.55 -5.92 -3.43
N LEU A 121 -23.83 -6.64 -2.55
CA LEU A 121 -24.07 -6.60 -1.11
C LEU A 121 -23.99 -5.18 -0.52
N PRO A 122 -23.01 -4.33 -0.86
CA PRO A 122 -22.97 -2.95 -0.40
C PRO A 122 -24.24 -2.15 -0.74
N ASN A 123 -24.82 -2.35 -1.93
CA ASN A 123 -26.10 -1.72 -2.29
C ASN A 123 -27.28 -2.29 -1.50
N LYS A 124 -27.33 -3.61 -1.38
CA LYS A 124 -28.41 -4.33 -0.68
C LYS A 124 -28.47 -4.01 0.80
N GLU A 125 -27.31 -3.90 1.46
CA GLU A 125 -27.17 -3.68 2.90
C GLU A 125 -26.88 -2.20 3.25
N ASN A 126 -26.95 -1.28 2.24
CA ASN A 126 -26.82 0.18 2.40
C ASN A 126 -25.46 0.65 2.96
N PHE A 127 -24.35 0.03 2.54
CA PHE A 127 -23.01 0.49 2.88
C PHE A 127 -22.10 0.78 1.67
N ARG A 128 -22.68 1.00 0.48
CA ARG A 128 -21.98 1.42 -0.73
C ARG A 128 -21.13 2.67 -0.49
N SER A 129 -20.04 2.81 -1.26
CA SER A 129 -19.24 4.03 -1.33
C SER A 129 -20.11 5.28 -1.53
N ARG A 130 -19.87 6.31 -0.72
CA ARG A 130 -20.46 7.64 -0.86
C ARG A 130 -19.60 8.58 -1.70
N HIS A 131 -18.37 8.17 -2.03
CA HIS A 131 -17.44 8.92 -2.85
C HIS A 131 -17.49 8.42 -4.30
N ALA A 132 -17.89 9.28 -5.23
CA ALA A 132 -17.95 8.94 -6.64
C ALA A 132 -16.56 8.63 -7.21
N GLY A 133 -16.47 7.61 -8.05
CA GLY A 133 -15.24 7.24 -8.74
C GLY A 133 -14.23 6.45 -7.92
N VAL A 134 -14.52 6.13 -6.66
CA VAL A 134 -13.61 5.39 -5.78
C VAL A 134 -14.35 4.35 -4.94
N MET A 135 -13.72 3.21 -4.66
CA MET A 135 -14.24 2.17 -3.79
C MET A 135 -13.12 1.32 -3.18
N HIS A 136 -13.41 0.64 -2.07
CA HIS A 136 -12.53 -0.39 -1.50
C HIS A 136 -12.65 -1.70 -2.29
N SER A 137 -12.10 -1.75 -3.51
CA SER A 137 -12.08 -2.97 -4.33
C SER A 137 -10.80 -3.79 -4.21
N CYS A 138 -10.03 -3.56 -3.12
CA CYS A 138 -8.91 -4.40 -2.70
C CYS A 138 -9.06 -5.00 -1.29
N GLY A 139 -10.10 -4.60 -0.53
CA GLY A 139 -10.40 -5.16 0.80
C GLY A 139 -9.70 -4.45 1.95
N HIS A 140 -9.10 -3.28 1.75
CA HIS A 140 -8.39 -2.53 2.79
C HIS A 140 -9.34 -1.96 3.87
N ASP A 141 -10.62 -1.77 3.56
CA ASP A 141 -11.68 -1.55 4.55
C ASP A 141 -11.75 -2.69 5.58
N GLY A 142 -11.59 -3.95 5.11
CA GLY A 142 -11.51 -5.13 5.97
C GLY A 142 -10.22 -5.16 6.80
N HIS A 143 -9.07 -4.82 6.19
CA HIS A 143 -7.79 -4.76 6.90
C HIS A 143 -7.85 -3.73 8.02
N THR A 144 -8.29 -2.50 7.72
CA THR A 144 -8.47 -1.43 8.71
C THR A 144 -9.43 -1.85 9.83
N ALA A 145 -10.55 -2.49 9.48
CA ALA A 145 -11.55 -2.95 10.46
C ALA A 145 -10.98 -4.03 11.40
N VAL A 146 -10.17 -4.95 10.88
CA VAL A 146 -9.46 -5.94 11.72
C VAL A 146 -8.48 -5.23 12.66
N GLY A 147 -7.73 -4.24 12.16
CA GLY A 147 -6.79 -3.44 12.95
C GLY A 147 -7.48 -2.70 14.11
N LEU A 148 -8.61 -2.04 13.85
CA LEU A 148 -9.40 -1.36 14.88
C LEU A 148 -10.01 -2.34 15.89
N THR A 149 -10.44 -3.50 15.43
CA THR A 149 -10.95 -4.56 16.32
C THR A 149 -9.84 -5.14 17.19
N MET A 150 -8.63 -5.31 16.64
CA MET A 150 -7.44 -5.70 17.40
C MET A 150 -7.08 -4.65 18.46
N ALA A 151 -7.20 -3.35 18.14
CA ALA A 151 -6.94 -2.27 19.09
C ALA A 151 -7.81 -2.41 20.35
N GLN A 152 -9.10 -2.65 20.18
CA GLN A 152 -10.02 -2.88 21.29
C GLN A 152 -9.69 -4.17 22.05
N TRP A 153 -9.47 -5.28 21.32
CA TRP A 153 -9.19 -6.57 21.94
C TRP A 153 -7.91 -6.53 22.80
N ILE A 154 -6.86 -5.87 22.31
CA ILE A 154 -5.58 -5.74 23.04
C ILE A 154 -5.79 -4.98 24.36
N VAL A 155 -6.57 -3.91 24.36
CA VAL A 155 -6.88 -3.14 25.57
C VAL A 155 -7.69 -3.98 26.57
N ASP A 156 -8.71 -4.69 26.09
CA ASP A 156 -9.57 -5.54 26.93
C ASP A 156 -8.79 -6.71 27.58
N HIS A 157 -7.65 -7.12 27.00
CA HIS A 157 -6.82 -8.23 27.47
C HIS A 157 -5.41 -7.79 27.89
N LYS A 158 -5.18 -6.49 28.08
CA LYS A 158 -3.86 -5.93 28.41
C LYS A 158 -3.18 -6.62 29.59
N ASP A 159 -3.95 -7.01 30.58
CA ASP A 159 -3.42 -7.68 31.77
C ASP A 159 -2.84 -9.07 31.49
N GLN A 160 -3.21 -9.69 30.38
CA GLN A 160 -2.73 -11.00 29.91
C GLN A 160 -1.54 -10.87 28.94
N LEU A 161 -1.08 -9.65 28.67
CA LEU A 161 -0.04 -9.36 27.69
C LEU A 161 1.20 -8.75 28.35
N CYS A 162 2.35 -8.87 27.69
CA CYS A 162 3.62 -8.26 28.03
C CYS A 162 4.24 -7.56 26.81
N GLY A 163 5.28 -6.74 27.04
CA GLY A 163 5.94 -5.99 26.00
C GLY A 163 5.10 -4.85 25.44
N LYS A 164 5.31 -4.52 24.18
CA LYS A 164 4.60 -3.48 23.47
C LYS A 164 3.95 -4.01 22.20
N ILE A 165 2.84 -3.39 21.80
CA ILE A 165 2.17 -3.70 20.54
C ILE A 165 2.05 -2.42 19.76
N LYS A 166 2.41 -2.47 18.47
CA LYS A 166 2.24 -1.37 17.52
C LYS A 166 1.22 -1.76 16.46
N LEU A 167 0.24 -0.91 16.22
CA LEU A 167 -0.66 -1.01 15.10
C LEU A 167 -0.22 0.01 14.04
N ILE A 168 0.03 -0.46 12.85
CA ILE A 168 0.54 0.32 11.73
C ILE A 168 -0.59 0.44 10.72
N PHE A 169 -1.29 1.57 10.73
CA PHE A 169 -2.32 1.89 9.75
C PHE A 169 -1.64 2.63 8.60
N GLN A 170 -1.30 1.87 7.56
CA GLN A 170 -0.45 2.32 6.48
C GLN A 170 -1.25 2.99 5.37
N PRO A 171 -0.94 4.25 5.00
CA PRO A 171 -1.55 4.92 3.85
C PRO A 171 -0.90 4.47 2.53
N ALA A 172 -1.58 4.75 1.43
CA ALA A 172 -1.04 4.71 0.07
C ALA A 172 -0.32 3.40 -0.32
N GLU A 173 -0.91 2.24 0.05
CA GLU A 173 -0.44 0.94 -0.41
C GLU A 173 -0.62 0.81 -1.92
N GLU A 174 -1.77 1.23 -2.45
CA GLU A 174 -2.07 1.25 -3.86
C GLU A 174 -1.10 2.18 -4.61
N GLY A 175 -0.29 1.55 -5.45
CA GLY A 175 0.80 2.25 -6.08
C GLY A 175 2.14 2.11 -5.37
N VAL A 176 2.21 1.39 -4.22
CA VAL A 176 3.41 1.06 -3.44
C VAL A 176 4.17 2.30 -2.96
N ARG A 177 3.47 3.23 -2.27
CA ARG A 177 3.98 4.57 -1.95
C ARG A 177 4.16 4.85 -0.45
N GLY A 178 3.31 4.25 0.40
CA GLY A 178 3.25 4.57 1.82
C GLY A 178 4.20 3.75 2.69
N GLY A 179 4.45 2.49 2.32
CA GLY A 179 5.29 1.57 3.10
C GLY A 179 6.70 2.07 3.33
N ALA A 180 7.37 2.59 2.30
CA ALA A 180 8.71 3.17 2.42
C ALA A 180 8.74 4.39 3.34
N ALA A 181 7.74 5.27 3.26
CA ALA A 181 7.64 6.46 4.09
C ALA A 181 7.49 6.10 5.58
N GLN A 182 6.59 5.15 5.92
CA GLN A 182 6.44 4.69 7.30
C GLN A 182 7.68 3.90 7.80
N ALA A 183 8.28 3.08 6.95
CA ALA A 183 9.52 2.38 7.28
C ALA A 183 10.66 3.34 7.66
N ALA A 184 10.74 4.49 6.99
CA ALA A 184 11.77 5.51 7.23
C ALA A 184 11.49 6.41 8.45
N SER A 185 10.34 6.30 9.11
CA SER A 185 9.99 7.11 10.30
C SER A 185 10.88 6.83 11.53
N GLY A 186 11.53 5.68 11.58
CA GLY A 186 12.27 5.20 12.75
C GLY A 186 11.39 4.55 13.83
N LEU A 187 10.07 4.63 13.73
CA LEU A 187 9.13 4.06 14.72
C LEU A 187 9.08 2.52 14.72
N LEU A 188 9.72 1.88 13.73
CA LEU A 188 9.75 0.43 13.60
C LEU A 188 11.09 -0.19 14.02
N ASP A 189 12.06 0.61 14.45
CA ASP A 189 13.43 0.14 14.73
C ASP A 189 13.55 -0.76 15.97
N ASP A 190 12.58 -0.68 16.87
CA ASP A 190 12.47 -1.51 18.07
C ASP A 190 11.55 -2.72 17.89
N VAL A 191 10.93 -2.90 16.71
CA VAL A 191 9.99 -3.99 16.45
C VAL A 191 10.72 -5.33 16.33
N ASN A 192 10.38 -6.29 17.19
CA ASN A 192 10.94 -7.64 17.16
C ASN A 192 10.19 -8.56 16.17
N TYR A 193 8.88 -8.40 16.07
CA TYR A 193 8.02 -9.21 15.21
C TYR A 193 7.04 -8.32 14.45
N LEU A 194 7.03 -8.39 13.13
CA LEU A 194 6.10 -7.67 12.27
C LEU A 194 5.20 -8.66 11.54
N LEU A 195 3.89 -8.48 11.64
CA LEU A 195 2.89 -9.28 10.96
C LEU A 195 2.06 -8.40 10.03
N GLY A 196 1.83 -8.87 8.81
CA GLY A 196 0.89 -8.28 7.85
C GLY A 196 0.08 -9.37 7.17
N ALA A 197 -1.09 -9.00 6.66
CA ALA A 197 -1.93 -9.92 5.91
C ALA A 197 -2.70 -9.21 4.81
N HIS A 198 -3.08 -9.97 3.78
CA HIS A 198 -4.06 -9.51 2.80
C HIS A 198 -5.28 -10.42 2.79
N LEU A 199 -6.47 -9.82 2.76
CA LEU A 199 -7.76 -10.51 2.64
C LEU A 199 -8.10 -10.77 1.17
N ALA A 200 -8.89 -11.83 0.94
CA ALA A 200 -9.59 -12.07 -0.32
C ALA A 200 -8.68 -12.15 -1.57
N MET A 201 -7.43 -12.56 -1.44
CA MET A 201 -6.54 -12.74 -2.60
C MET A 201 -6.77 -14.12 -3.28
N MET A 202 -5.79 -14.96 -3.41
CA MET A 202 -5.83 -16.22 -4.16
C MET A 202 -6.47 -17.41 -3.41
N CYS A 203 -6.94 -17.17 -2.18
CA CYS A 203 -7.52 -18.21 -1.31
C CYS A 203 -9.05 -18.03 -1.18
N PRO A 204 -9.85 -19.11 -1.23
CA PRO A 204 -11.26 -19.07 -0.90
C PRO A 204 -11.47 -18.89 0.61
N THR A 205 -12.70 -18.57 1.03
CA THR A 205 -13.08 -18.52 2.46
C THR A 205 -12.68 -19.80 3.16
N GLY A 206 -12.08 -19.67 4.34
CA GLY A 206 -11.59 -20.80 5.14
C GLY A 206 -10.19 -21.32 4.77
N GLU A 207 -9.56 -20.82 3.71
CA GLU A 207 -8.18 -21.17 3.34
C GLU A 207 -7.21 -20.04 3.66
N ILE A 208 -6.02 -20.40 4.18
CA ILE A 208 -4.92 -19.48 4.51
C ILE A 208 -3.69 -19.86 3.69
N CYS A 209 -2.99 -18.87 3.11
CA CYS A 209 -1.67 -19.10 2.51
C CYS A 209 -0.60 -18.40 3.36
N VAL A 210 0.36 -19.19 3.84
CA VAL A 210 1.42 -18.71 4.75
C VAL A 210 2.60 -18.12 3.99
N TYR A 211 2.99 -18.71 2.85
CA TYR A 211 4.04 -18.20 1.98
C TYR A 211 3.45 -17.78 0.62
N PRO A 212 2.92 -16.55 0.49
CA PRO A 212 2.54 -16.05 -0.83
C PRO A 212 3.79 -15.87 -1.69
N GLU A 213 3.79 -16.50 -2.87
CA GLU A 213 4.89 -16.49 -3.83
C GLU A 213 4.62 -15.56 -5.00
N GLY A 214 5.71 -15.16 -5.70
CA GLY A 214 5.58 -14.28 -6.88
C GLY A 214 5.17 -12.86 -6.53
N VAL A 215 5.48 -12.42 -5.32
CA VAL A 215 5.46 -11.00 -4.95
C VAL A 215 6.69 -10.36 -5.58
N LEU A 216 6.46 -9.56 -6.61
CA LEU A 216 7.55 -8.95 -7.38
C LEU A 216 8.00 -7.65 -6.73
N CYS A 217 9.31 -7.44 -6.65
CA CYS A 217 9.86 -6.10 -6.45
C CYS A 217 9.37 -5.20 -7.57
N THR A 218 9.08 -3.95 -7.28
CA THR A 218 8.67 -2.97 -8.29
C THR A 218 9.26 -1.61 -8.00
N THR A 219 9.55 -0.86 -9.06
CA THR A 219 9.89 0.56 -8.99
C THR A 219 9.09 1.30 -10.06
N LYS A 220 8.36 2.33 -9.63
CA LYS A 220 7.55 3.19 -10.50
C LYS A 220 8.29 4.51 -10.71
N LEU A 221 8.40 4.91 -11.97
CA LEU A 221 9.16 6.09 -12.36
C LEU A 221 8.31 7.02 -13.22
N ASP A 222 8.36 8.30 -12.87
CA ASP A 222 7.90 9.42 -13.71
C ASP A 222 9.13 10.07 -14.35
N VAL A 223 9.13 10.14 -15.68
CA VAL A 223 10.20 10.76 -16.47
C VAL A 223 9.66 11.99 -17.16
N ARG A 224 10.32 13.13 -16.96
CA ARG A 224 9.98 14.39 -17.62
C ARG A 224 11.12 14.82 -18.51
N PHE A 225 10.80 15.20 -19.76
CA PHE A 225 11.75 15.78 -20.71
C PHE A 225 11.37 17.23 -20.99
N LYS A 226 12.39 18.11 -21.00
CA LYS A 226 12.23 19.51 -21.32
C LYS A 226 13.18 19.91 -22.43
N GLY A 227 12.61 20.24 -23.59
CA GLY A 227 13.30 20.67 -24.78
C GLY A 227 13.34 22.19 -24.92
N ARG A 228 13.44 22.64 -26.18
CA ARG A 228 13.49 24.05 -26.55
C ARG A 228 12.59 24.33 -27.74
N PRO A 229 11.68 25.31 -27.69
CA PRO A 229 10.78 25.62 -28.79
C PRO A 229 11.53 26.30 -29.94
N ALA A 230 11.04 26.04 -31.14
CA ALA A 230 11.47 26.76 -32.35
C ALA A 230 10.40 26.61 -33.43
N HIS A 231 10.48 27.51 -34.45
CA HIS A 231 9.63 27.37 -35.62
C HIS A 231 10.12 26.21 -36.52
N PRO A 232 9.26 25.22 -36.85
CA PRO A 232 9.72 23.99 -37.52
C PRO A 232 10.38 24.18 -38.91
N THR A 233 10.05 25.26 -39.58
CA THR A 233 10.58 25.58 -40.92
C THR A 233 11.56 26.77 -40.94
N MET A 234 11.37 27.77 -40.08
CA MET A 234 12.22 29.00 -40.12
C MET A 234 13.53 28.80 -39.35
N SER A 235 13.48 28.08 -38.23
CA SER A 235 14.64 27.90 -37.35
C SER A 235 14.69 26.52 -36.66
N PRO A 236 14.51 25.40 -37.40
CA PRO A 236 14.44 24.07 -36.81
C PRO A 236 15.70 23.68 -36.04
N HIS A 237 16.87 24.16 -36.43
CA HIS A 237 18.16 23.90 -35.80
C HIS A 237 18.32 24.52 -34.41
N LEU A 238 17.44 25.45 -34.02
CA LEU A 238 17.43 26.06 -32.69
C LEU A 238 16.54 25.30 -31.68
N GLY A 239 15.69 24.42 -32.20
CA GLY A 239 14.78 23.62 -31.36
C GLY A 239 15.42 22.37 -30.75
N ARG A 240 14.84 21.89 -29.67
CA ARG A 240 15.15 20.59 -29.04
C ARG A 240 13.82 19.88 -28.78
N ASN A 241 13.62 18.76 -29.49
CA ASN A 241 12.30 18.12 -29.56
C ASN A 241 12.09 17.07 -28.44
N ALA A 242 11.40 17.47 -27.37
CA ALA A 242 11.11 16.59 -26.25
C ALA A 242 10.17 15.44 -26.62
N LEU A 243 9.20 15.65 -27.53
CA LEU A 243 8.30 14.58 -28.00
C LEU A 243 9.08 13.50 -28.75
N ALA A 244 9.97 13.87 -29.68
CA ALA A 244 10.79 12.90 -30.40
C ALA A 244 11.72 12.12 -29.45
N CYS A 245 12.29 12.81 -28.46
CA CYS A 245 13.07 12.18 -27.39
C CYS A 245 12.24 11.13 -26.63
N ALA A 246 11.05 11.50 -26.16
CA ALA A 246 10.17 10.59 -25.41
C ALA A 246 9.76 9.36 -26.25
N CYS A 247 9.41 9.55 -27.53
CA CYS A 247 9.09 8.43 -28.43
C CYS A 247 10.25 7.43 -28.56
N THR A 248 11.48 7.93 -28.77
CA THR A 248 12.68 7.10 -28.85
C THR A 248 12.95 6.41 -27.53
N CYS A 249 12.88 7.15 -26.42
CA CYS A 249 13.06 6.62 -25.07
C CYS A 249 12.10 5.46 -24.77
N VAL A 250 10.81 5.61 -25.03
CA VAL A 250 9.81 4.55 -24.84
C VAL A 250 10.14 3.31 -25.67
N SER A 251 10.54 3.50 -26.93
CA SER A 251 10.93 2.39 -27.81
C SER A 251 12.13 1.61 -27.27
N GLU A 252 13.15 2.32 -26.79
CA GLU A 252 14.35 1.71 -26.19
C GLU A 252 14.05 1.05 -24.84
N LEU A 253 13.22 1.66 -23.99
CA LEU A 253 12.79 1.10 -22.73
C LEU A 253 12.08 -0.24 -22.91
N LEU A 254 11.13 -0.33 -23.85
CA LEU A 254 10.41 -1.57 -24.13
C LEU A 254 11.33 -2.66 -24.73
N GLY A 255 12.39 -2.25 -25.42
CA GLY A 255 13.42 -3.13 -26.03
C GLY A 255 14.59 -3.48 -25.10
N MET A 256 14.63 -2.97 -23.86
CA MET A 256 15.79 -3.17 -22.99
C MET A 256 16.02 -4.64 -22.62
N ALA A 257 17.30 -4.99 -22.35
CA ALA A 257 17.69 -6.34 -21.98
C ALA A 257 17.03 -6.78 -20.64
N ARG A 258 16.63 -8.04 -20.59
CA ARG A 258 16.13 -8.68 -19.35
C ARG A 258 17.27 -9.35 -18.60
N HIS A 259 17.09 -9.54 -17.28
CA HIS A 259 18.07 -10.24 -16.48
C HIS A 259 18.00 -11.78 -16.69
N GLY A 260 19.15 -12.45 -16.73
CA GLY A 260 19.21 -13.88 -17.05
C GLY A 260 18.91 -14.83 -15.87
N LYS A 261 18.83 -14.30 -14.62
CA LYS A 261 18.63 -15.11 -13.40
C LYS A 261 17.16 -15.26 -12.99
N GLY A 262 16.23 -14.56 -13.63
CA GLY A 262 14.81 -14.61 -13.26
C GLY A 262 13.95 -13.62 -14.03
N ILE A 263 12.71 -13.44 -13.58
CA ILE A 263 11.73 -12.57 -14.22
C ILE A 263 12.10 -11.10 -14.00
N GLY A 264 12.25 -10.37 -15.11
CA GLY A 264 12.31 -8.91 -15.14
C GLY A 264 11.38 -8.39 -16.22
N CYS A 265 10.52 -7.41 -15.88
CA CYS A 265 9.61 -6.82 -16.84
C CYS A 265 9.56 -5.28 -16.69
N ILE A 266 9.08 -4.64 -17.74
CA ILE A 266 8.84 -3.21 -17.81
C ILE A 266 7.51 -2.97 -18.51
N ASN A 267 6.78 -1.97 -18.03
CA ASN A 267 5.62 -1.43 -18.70
C ASN A 267 5.75 0.11 -18.78
N VAL A 268 5.44 0.68 -19.93
CA VAL A 268 5.23 2.12 -20.10
C VAL A 268 3.72 2.32 -20.20
N GLY A 269 3.13 2.86 -19.14
CA GLY A 269 1.68 2.97 -19.01
C GLY A 269 1.11 4.26 -19.60
N MET A 270 1.90 5.35 -19.59
CA MET A 270 1.46 6.64 -20.09
C MET A 270 2.61 7.40 -20.77
N MET A 271 2.28 8.10 -21.85
CA MET A 271 3.11 9.13 -22.44
C MET A 271 2.24 10.31 -22.86
N GLN A 272 2.64 11.51 -22.46
CA GLN A 272 2.01 12.76 -22.88
C GLN A 272 3.09 13.72 -23.39
N ALA A 273 2.90 14.32 -24.57
CA ALA A 273 3.92 15.19 -25.15
C ALA A 273 3.34 16.19 -26.17
N GLY A 274 3.97 17.35 -26.23
CA GLY A 274 3.73 18.35 -27.27
C GLY A 274 2.68 19.41 -26.92
N GLU A 275 2.81 20.59 -27.54
CA GLU A 275 1.95 21.77 -27.35
C GLU A 275 1.14 22.12 -28.59
N GLY A 276 1.65 21.83 -29.79
CA GLY A 276 0.96 22.17 -31.03
C GLY A 276 1.74 21.81 -32.29
N ARG A 277 1.03 21.73 -33.40
CA ARG A 277 1.59 21.22 -34.69
C ARG A 277 2.65 22.12 -35.34
N ASN A 278 2.73 23.39 -35.00
CA ASN A 278 3.57 24.41 -35.63
C ASN A 278 4.68 24.94 -34.70
N VAL A 279 4.96 24.25 -33.61
CA VAL A 279 6.05 24.52 -32.70
C VAL A 279 6.82 23.23 -32.41
N ILE A 280 8.14 23.28 -32.30
CA ILE A 280 8.93 22.13 -31.80
C ILE A 280 8.57 21.88 -30.33
N PRO A 281 8.11 20.66 -29.96
CA PRO A 281 7.64 20.34 -28.64
C PRO A 281 8.69 20.53 -27.54
N VAL A 282 8.25 21.17 -26.44
CA VAL A 282 9.11 21.48 -25.28
C VAL A 282 8.95 20.46 -24.18
N HIS A 283 7.73 19.97 -23.94
CA HIS A 283 7.44 19.09 -22.80
C HIS A 283 7.02 17.69 -23.26
N ALA A 284 7.55 16.70 -22.57
CA ALA A 284 7.06 15.32 -22.64
C ALA A 284 7.18 14.67 -21.26
N GLN A 285 6.21 13.83 -20.93
CA GLN A 285 6.18 13.02 -19.72
C GLN A 285 5.95 11.56 -20.10
N VAL A 286 6.63 10.66 -19.40
CA VAL A 286 6.48 9.20 -19.50
C VAL A 286 6.31 8.64 -18.11
N GLN A 287 5.31 7.78 -17.91
CA GLN A 287 5.12 7.02 -16.67
C GLN A 287 5.35 5.54 -16.96
N LEU A 288 6.21 4.94 -16.16
CA LEU A 288 6.60 3.55 -16.31
C LEU A 288 6.77 2.83 -14.98
N GLU A 289 6.71 1.51 -15.02
CA GLU A 289 7.14 0.67 -13.92
C GLU A 289 8.10 -0.41 -14.43
N VAL A 290 9.05 -0.76 -13.59
CA VAL A 290 9.87 -1.97 -13.74
C VAL A 290 9.55 -2.91 -12.61
N ARG A 291 9.64 -4.22 -12.88
CA ARG A 291 9.46 -5.27 -11.86
C ARG A 291 10.56 -6.30 -11.98
N GLY A 292 10.99 -6.82 -10.84
CA GLY A 292 11.98 -7.90 -10.75
C GLY A 292 11.51 -8.98 -9.78
N GLU A 293 11.83 -10.23 -10.09
CA GLU A 293 11.58 -11.37 -9.19
C GLU A 293 12.33 -11.24 -7.87
N THR A 294 13.51 -10.61 -7.90
CA THR A 294 14.33 -10.30 -6.74
C THR A 294 14.76 -8.82 -6.77
N ALA A 295 15.26 -8.31 -5.64
CA ALA A 295 15.81 -6.98 -5.55
C ALA A 295 16.97 -6.78 -6.56
N GLU A 296 17.89 -7.76 -6.72
CA GLU A 296 18.99 -7.72 -7.71
C GLU A 296 18.46 -7.50 -9.14
N ILE A 297 17.40 -8.22 -9.50
CA ILE A 297 16.80 -8.11 -10.85
C ILE A 297 16.09 -6.77 -11.02
N ASN A 298 15.36 -6.31 -10.00
CA ASN A 298 14.68 -5.01 -10.05
C ASN A 298 15.68 -3.86 -10.19
N ASP A 299 16.75 -3.86 -9.40
CA ASP A 299 17.81 -2.85 -9.44
C ASP A 299 18.49 -2.82 -10.81
N PHE A 300 18.79 -3.98 -11.39
CA PHE A 300 19.31 -4.08 -12.75
C PHE A 300 18.36 -3.43 -13.77
N MET A 301 17.04 -3.69 -13.67
CA MET A 301 16.05 -3.11 -14.58
C MET A 301 15.94 -1.59 -14.40
N VAL A 302 15.98 -1.09 -13.18
CA VAL A 302 15.97 0.35 -12.85
C VAL A 302 17.23 1.04 -13.43
N ASP A 303 18.40 0.44 -13.23
CA ASP A 303 19.66 0.96 -13.78
C ASP A 303 19.66 1.02 -15.31
N GLN A 304 19.10 0.00 -15.98
CA GLN A 304 18.94 0.01 -17.43
C GLN A 304 18.01 1.13 -17.86
N ALA A 305 16.84 1.28 -17.21
CA ALA A 305 15.88 2.33 -17.53
C ALA A 305 16.51 3.72 -17.38
N ASN A 306 17.20 3.99 -16.28
CA ASN A 306 17.89 5.27 -16.05
C ASN A 306 18.98 5.56 -17.09
N ARG A 307 19.74 4.55 -17.51
CA ARG A 307 20.74 4.71 -18.59
C ARG A 307 20.11 5.04 -19.94
N ILE A 308 18.99 4.40 -20.27
CA ILE A 308 18.24 4.67 -21.50
C ILE A 308 17.71 6.10 -21.49
N VAL A 309 17.03 6.52 -20.41
CA VAL A 309 16.52 7.90 -20.27
C VAL A 309 17.64 8.91 -20.46
N LYS A 310 18.76 8.73 -19.74
CA LYS A 310 19.94 9.61 -19.83
C LYS A 310 20.55 9.64 -21.25
N GLY A 311 20.72 8.46 -21.86
CA GLY A 311 21.30 8.34 -23.20
C GLY A 311 20.43 8.99 -24.26
N THR A 312 19.12 8.78 -24.20
CA THR A 312 18.16 9.37 -25.14
C THR A 312 18.09 10.89 -24.97
N ALA A 313 18.02 11.39 -23.72
CA ALA A 313 18.05 12.82 -23.45
C ALA A 313 19.30 13.51 -24.01
N LEU A 314 20.47 12.88 -23.86
CA LEU A 314 21.73 13.36 -24.45
C LEU A 314 21.69 13.39 -25.99
N ALA A 315 21.14 12.35 -26.61
CA ALA A 315 21.05 12.26 -28.08
C ALA A 315 20.16 13.37 -28.68
N TYR A 316 19.14 13.80 -27.97
CA TYR A 316 18.21 14.87 -28.39
C TYR A 316 18.56 16.24 -27.84
N ASP A 317 19.60 16.36 -27.01
CA ASP A 317 20.03 17.60 -26.33
C ASP A 317 18.88 18.25 -25.55
N VAL A 318 18.15 17.44 -24.76
CA VAL A 318 17.04 17.87 -23.89
C VAL A 318 17.40 17.66 -22.42
N GLU A 319 16.84 18.51 -21.55
CA GLU A 319 16.89 18.29 -20.10
C GLU A 319 15.95 17.14 -19.72
N TYR A 320 16.30 16.40 -18.67
CA TYR A 320 15.44 15.33 -18.15
C TYR A 320 15.45 15.29 -16.62
N GLU A 321 14.36 14.79 -16.07
CA GLU A 321 14.19 14.48 -14.65
C GLU A 321 13.60 13.09 -14.54
N VAL A 322 14.06 12.30 -13.57
CA VAL A 322 13.49 11.00 -13.21
C VAL A 322 13.11 11.05 -11.74
N GLU A 323 11.84 10.85 -11.46
CA GLU A 323 11.28 10.80 -10.11
C GLU A 323 10.81 9.39 -9.81
N LYS A 324 11.25 8.81 -8.67
CA LYS A 324 10.71 7.56 -8.16
C LYS A 324 9.42 7.87 -7.40
N VAL A 325 8.31 7.30 -7.85
CA VAL A 325 6.97 7.59 -7.33
C VAL A 325 6.32 6.42 -6.61
N GLY A 326 7.02 5.29 -6.51
CA GLY A 326 6.59 4.11 -5.75
C GLY A 326 7.60 2.99 -5.80
N GLU A 327 7.67 2.18 -4.75
CA GLU A 327 8.52 0.99 -4.70
C GLU A 327 8.01 -0.07 -3.73
N ALA A 328 8.25 -1.34 -4.08
CA ALA A 328 8.12 -2.48 -3.17
C ALA A 328 9.32 -3.39 -3.34
N GLY A 329 9.78 -3.93 -2.23
CA GLY A 329 10.93 -4.83 -2.16
C GLY A 329 10.54 -6.30 -2.32
N GLU A 330 11.47 -7.17 -1.93
CA GLU A 330 11.30 -8.61 -1.94
C GLU A 330 10.56 -9.07 -0.66
N LEU A 331 9.55 -9.95 -0.83
CA LEU A 331 8.88 -10.56 0.30
C LEU A 331 9.68 -11.78 0.79
N ASN A 332 10.19 -11.66 1.99
CA ASN A 332 10.96 -12.71 2.66
C ASN A 332 10.34 -13.02 4.03
N ASN A 333 9.50 -14.03 4.11
CA ASN A 333 8.88 -14.47 5.35
C ASN A 333 9.87 -15.20 6.25
N ASP A 334 9.74 -15.00 7.58
CA ASP A 334 10.56 -15.69 8.56
C ASP A 334 9.98 -17.06 8.88
N PRO A 335 10.74 -18.17 8.73
CA PRO A 335 10.21 -19.52 8.91
C PRO A 335 9.61 -19.81 10.30
N GLU A 336 10.13 -19.16 11.36
CA GLU A 336 9.58 -19.34 12.72
C GLU A 336 8.22 -18.67 12.85
N LEU A 337 8.06 -17.46 12.31
CA LEU A 337 6.77 -16.77 12.30
C LEU A 337 5.76 -17.47 11.41
N ALA A 338 6.18 -17.93 10.24
CA ALA A 338 5.35 -18.72 9.34
C ALA A 338 4.83 -20.02 9.99
N ALA A 339 5.69 -20.72 10.73
CA ALA A 339 5.29 -21.90 11.50
C ALA A 339 4.29 -21.53 12.60
N MET A 340 4.48 -20.41 13.28
CA MET A 340 3.55 -19.90 14.30
C MET A 340 2.19 -19.55 13.69
N VAL A 341 2.17 -18.83 12.54
CA VAL A 341 0.92 -18.51 11.82
C VAL A 341 0.21 -19.78 11.40
N THR A 342 0.95 -20.78 10.88
CA THR A 342 0.41 -22.10 10.51
C THR A 342 -0.28 -22.79 11.69
N GLU A 343 0.36 -22.80 12.84
CA GLU A 343 -0.18 -23.44 14.05
C GLU A 343 -1.43 -22.70 14.55
N VAL A 344 -1.37 -21.36 14.61
CA VAL A 344 -2.51 -20.54 15.03
C VAL A 344 -3.67 -20.72 14.07
N ALA A 345 -3.47 -20.58 12.77
CA ALA A 345 -4.52 -20.74 11.77
C ALA A 345 -5.17 -22.13 11.85
N GLY A 346 -4.35 -23.19 11.95
CA GLY A 346 -4.84 -24.58 12.08
C GLY A 346 -5.63 -24.86 13.34
N SER A 347 -5.56 -24.00 14.36
CA SER A 347 -6.36 -24.10 15.59
C SER A 347 -7.70 -23.39 15.52
N LEU A 348 -7.94 -22.56 14.50
CA LEU A 348 -9.15 -21.76 14.39
C LEU A 348 -10.30 -22.54 13.74
N PRO A 349 -11.51 -22.53 14.33
CA PRO A 349 -12.68 -23.14 13.69
C PRO A 349 -13.06 -22.54 12.34
N SER A 350 -12.71 -21.26 12.11
CA SER A 350 -12.94 -20.55 10.85
C SER A 350 -11.90 -20.84 9.76
N CYS A 351 -10.83 -21.59 10.07
CA CYS A 351 -9.82 -22.00 9.12
C CYS A 351 -9.97 -23.51 8.80
N GLU A 352 -10.39 -23.82 7.59
CA GLU A 352 -10.57 -25.19 7.12
C GLU A 352 -9.27 -25.79 6.56
N ARG A 353 -8.39 -24.91 6.01
CA ARG A 353 -7.18 -25.36 5.33
C ARG A 353 -6.05 -24.33 5.41
N VAL A 354 -4.86 -24.77 5.76
CA VAL A 354 -3.63 -24.00 5.65
C VAL A 354 -2.80 -24.52 4.49
N VAL A 355 -2.49 -23.69 3.52
CA VAL A 355 -1.58 -23.97 2.42
C VAL A 355 -0.27 -23.22 2.63
N GLN A 356 0.85 -23.89 2.35
CA GLN A 356 2.16 -23.28 2.57
C GLN A 356 2.49 -22.29 1.44
N HIS A 357 2.29 -22.67 0.19
CA HIS A 357 2.72 -21.89 -0.97
C HIS A 357 1.59 -21.69 -1.97
N LYS A 358 1.40 -20.45 -2.41
CA LYS A 358 0.47 -20.10 -3.48
C LYS A 358 0.92 -18.82 -4.19
N LYS A 359 0.79 -18.78 -5.52
CA LYS A 359 1.21 -17.59 -6.28
C LYS A 359 0.25 -16.43 -6.06
N LEU A 360 0.78 -15.29 -5.61
CA LEU A 360 0.08 -14.03 -5.45
C LEU A 360 0.07 -13.23 -6.76
N GLY A 361 1.25 -12.98 -7.32
CA GLY A 361 1.39 -12.35 -8.65
C GLY A 361 1.24 -10.84 -8.68
N CYS A 362 1.33 -10.16 -7.54
CA CYS A 362 1.33 -8.70 -7.41
C CYS A 362 2.59 -8.19 -6.69
N SER A 363 2.65 -6.89 -6.44
CA SER A 363 3.64 -6.26 -5.54
C SER A 363 2.92 -5.78 -4.28
N GLU A 364 3.63 -5.68 -3.16
CA GLU A 364 3.10 -5.33 -1.85
C GLU A 364 4.16 -4.53 -1.05
N ASP A 365 3.86 -3.30 -0.66
CA ASP A 365 4.84 -2.44 0.01
C ASP A 365 4.98 -2.66 1.52
N PHE A 366 4.23 -3.60 2.12
CA PHE A 366 4.59 -4.22 3.40
C PHE A 366 6.06 -4.67 3.41
N THR A 367 6.59 -5.07 2.27
CA THR A 367 7.99 -5.46 2.09
C THR A 367 8.98 -4.38 2.51
N MET A 368 8.61 -3.11 2.43
CA MET A 368 9.46 -1.99 2.87
C MET A 368 9.53 -1.92 4.39
N LEU A 369 8.39 -2.11 5.08
CA LEU A 369 8.32 -2.21 6.54
C LEU A 369 9.09 -3.44 7.02
N ALA A 370 8.88 -4.59 6.37
CA ALA A 370 9.56 -5.84 6.67
C ALA A 370 11.08 -5.72 6.52
N THR A 371 11.55 -5.08 5.45
CA THR A 371 12.97 -4.81 5.22
C THR A 371 13.59 -3.96 6.35
N ARG A 372 12.86 -2.91 6.80
CA ARG A 372 13.33 -2.07 7.92
C ARG A 372 13.41 -2.84 9.22
N VAL A 373 12.37 -3.59 9.57
CA VAL A 373 12.34 -4.41 10.79
C VAL A 373 13.45 -5.45 10.79
N LYS A 374 13.67 -6.14 9.66
CA LYS A 374 14.77 -7.12 9.54
C LYS A 374 16.15 -6.48 9.63
N ALA A 375 16.35 -5.30 9.06
CA ALA A 375 17.60 -4.56 9.17
C ALA A 375 17.91 -4.15 10.63
N ALA A 376 16.87 -3.96 11.45
CA ALA A 376 16.98 -3.71 12.90
C ALA A 376 17.11 -5.00 13.73
N GLY A 377 17.13 -6.18 13.10
CA GLY A 377 17.28 -7.48 13.77
C GLY A 377 15.96 -8.17 14.15
N GLY A 378 14.83 -7.62 13.77
CA GLY A 378 13.50 -8.23 13.93
C GLY A 378 13.17 -9.27 12.86
N LYS A 379 11.97 -9.84 12.95
CA LYS A 379 11.41 -10.84 12.03
C LYS A 379 10.10 -10.36 11.45
N SER A 380 9.75 -10.82 10.25
CA SER A 380 8.49 -10.45 9.61
C SER A 380 7.81 -11.61 8.93
N GLU A 381 6.48 -11.54 8.91
CA GLU A 381 5.61 -12.51 8.23
C GLU A 381 4.46 -11.79 7.53
N PHE A 382 4.20 -12.17 6.29
CA PHE A 382 3.04 -11.74 5.53
C PHE A 382 2.30 -12.96 5.01
N PHE A 383 1.01 -13.03 5.28
CA PHE A 383 0.16 -14.15 4.91
C PHE A 383 -1.11 -13.69 4.21
N VAL A 384 -1.80 -14.61 3.54
CA VAL A 384 -3.08 -14.32 2.87
C VAL A 384 -4.20 -15.06 3.55
N VAL A 385 -5.25 -14.31 3.90
CA VAL A 385 -6.49 -14.84 4.45
C VAL A 385 -7.53 -14.92 3.36
N GLY A 386 -8.00 -16.13 3.09
CA GLY A 386 -9.01 -16.39 2.07
C GLY A 386 -10.37 -15.81 2.40
N ALA A 387 -10.99 -15.24 1.39
CA ALA A 387 -12.39 -14.84 1.38
C ALA A 387 -12.90 -14.91 -0.06
N ASP A 388 -14.04 -15.55 -0.27
CA ASP A 388 -14.67 -15.63 -1.58
C ASP A 388 -15.06 -14.23 -2.08
N ARG A 389 -14.84 -13.99 -3.37
CA ARG A 389 -15.06 -12.68 -3.98
C ARG A 389 -16.18 -12.74 -5.00
N THR A 390 -16.90 -11.63 -5.13
CA THR A 390 -17.92 -11.46 -6.17
C THR A 390 -17.31 -11.13 -7.53
N ALA A 391 -16.13 -10.49 -7.54
CA ALA A 391 -15.36 -10.15 -8.74
C ALA A 391 -13.85 -10.14 -8.44
N ALA A 392 -13.01 -9.93 -9.45
CA ALA A 392 -11.58 -9.73 -9.24
C ALA A 392 -11.29 -8.38 -8.54
N HIS A 393 -10.10 -8.27 -7.92
CA HIS A 393 -9.63 -7.00 -7.36
C HIS A 393 -9.66 -5.88 -8.42
N HIS A 394 -9.91 -4.65 -7.98
CA HIS A 394 -10.01 -3.46 -8.82
C HIS A 394 -11.14 -3.49 -9.85
N GLN A 395 -12.15 -4.36 -9.66
CA GLN A 395 -13.38 -4.35 -10.45
C GLN A 395 -14.54 -3.74 -9.65
N ARG A 396 -15.47 -3.11 -10.38
CA ARG A 396 -16.62 -2.37 -9.80
C ARG A 396 -17.60 -3.22 -9.00
N GLU A 397 -17.63 -4.53 -9.24
CA GLU A 397 -18.49 -5.51 -8.58
C GLU A 397 -17.76 -6.24 -7.46
N PHE A 398 -16.54 -5.81 -7.11
CA PHE A 398 -15.76 -6.45 -6.04
C PHE A 398 -16.45 -6.29 -4.69
N ASP A 399 -16.58 -7.39 -4.00
CA ASP A 399 -16.88 -7.52 -2.58
C ASP A 399 -16.35 -8.88 -2.11
N PHE A 400 -16.21 -9.08 -0.82
CA PHE A 400 -15.67 -10.31 -0.27
C PHE A 400 -16.52 -10.87 0.88
N ASP A 401 -16.44 -12.19 1.09
CA ASP A 401 -17.11 -12.86 2.21
C ASP A 401 -16.53 -12.37 3.55
N GLU A 402 -17.37 -11.67 4.33
CA GLU A 402 -17.00 -11.07 5.61
C GLU A 402 -16.55 -12.11 6.68
N LYS A 403 -16.75 -13.42 6.43
CA LYS A 403 -16.17 -14.49 7.27
C LYS A 403 -14.65 -14.46 7.29
N GLY A 404 -14.01 -13.94 6.23
CA GLY A 404 -12.56 -13.70 6.21
C GLY A 404 -12.08 -12.81 7.37
N LEU A 405 -12.93 -11.87 7.84
CA LEU A 405 -12.60 -10.97 8.95
C LEU A 405 -12.46 -11.73 10.28
N GLU A 406 -13.31 -12.74 10.53
CA GLU A 406 -13.21 -13.60 11.72
C GLU A 406 -11.86 -14.35 11.72
N THR A 407 -11.48 -14.90 10.58
CA THR A 407 -10.24 -15.66 10.44
C THR A 407 -9.02 -14.76 10.58
N ALA A 408 -9.00 -13.59 9.93
CA ALA A 408 -7.90 -12.63 10.05
C ALA A 408 -7.73 -12.15 11.50
N PHE A 409 -8.81 -11.73 12.15
CA PHE A 409 -8.81 -11.35 13.56
C PHE A 409 -8.31 -12.49 14.45
N GLY A 410 -8.79 -13.72 14.22
CA GLY A 410 -8.38 -14.91 14.97
C GLY A 410 -6.88 -15.20 14.87
N ILE A 411 -6.29 -15.05 13.67
CA ILE A 411 -4.84 -15.24 13.44
C ILE A 411 -4.03 -14.16 14.15
N PHE A 412 -4.34 -12.87 13.95
CA PHE A 412 -3.61 -11.78 14.61
C PHE A 412 -3.69 -11.90 16.13
N LYS A 413 -4.89 -12.17 16.67
CA LYS A 413 -5.11 -12.42 18.09
C LYS A 413 -4.26 -13.59 18.60
N GLY A 414 -4.29 -14.73 17.92
CA GLY A 414 -3.53 -15.91 18.33
C GLY A 414 -2.01 -15.67 18.29
N CYS A 415 -1.52 -14.96 17.27
CA CYS A 415 -0.12 -14.58 17.17
C CYS A 415 0.29 -13.62 18.30
N VAL A 416 -0.51 -12.60 18.61
CA VAL A 416 -0.24 -11.70 19.75
C VAL A 416 -0.20 -12.48 21.05
N MET A 417 -1.13 -13.42 21.27
CA MET A 417 -1.10 -14.29 22.46
C MET A 417 0.14 -15.18 22.55
N LYS A 418 0.66 -15.65 21.42
CA LYS A 418 1.90 -16.44 21.40
C LYS A 418 3.18 -15.61 21.62
N LEU A 419 3.19 -14.38 21.11
CA LEU A 419 4.36 -13.49 21.20
C LEU A 419 4.41 -12.67 22.49
N ASN A 420 3.25 -12.17 22.91
CA ASN A 420 3.11 -11.22 24.01
C ASN A 420 2.26 -11.76 25.19
N GLY A 421 1.71 -12.97 25.11
CA GLY A 421 0.94 -13.58 26.21
C GLY A 421 1.83 -13.99 27.39
N ILE A 422 1.29 -13.91 28.63
CA ILE A 422 1.95 -14.29 29.90
C ILE A 422 1.25 -15.49 30.53
#